data_28e7aa12ac02cb3fe99ef24ccd2830b0
#
_entry.id   28e7aa12ac02cb3fe99ef24ccd2830b0
#
_cell.length_a   1.000
_cell.length_b   1.000
_cell.length_c   1.000
_cell.angle_alpha   90.00
_cell.angle_beta   90.00
_cell.angle_gamma   90.00
#
_symmetry.space_group_name_H-M   'P 1'
#
loop_
_entity.id
_entity.type
_entity.pdbx_description
1 polymer ?
#
loop_
_entity_poly.entity_id
_entity_poly.type
_entity_poly.pdbx_seq_one_letter_code
_entity_poly.pdbx_strand_id
1 'polypeptide(L)'
;MQIDRDALIDLARKAREKAYAPYSDYRVGAALLGVSGRIHTGCNVENAVYPETICAERAAVAKAVSEGERDFQAIAVVTQDGGSPCGACRQVLNEFSPDMIVLIADRTGKFRETTASALLPDHFGPHNLR
;
A
#
# COMPACT_ATOMS: atom_id res chain seq x y z
N MET A 1 -8.52 10.57 15.05
CA MET A 1 -7.99 11.40 13.96
C MET A 1 -8.76 11.13 12.69
N GLN A 2 -9.12 12.16 11.98
CA GLN A 2 -9.90 12.02 10.76
C GLN A 2 -8.99 11.85 9.56
N ILE A 3 -9.34 10.90 8.69
CA ILE A 3 -8.57 10.61 7.49
C ILE A 3 -9.33 11.17 6.30
N ASP A 4 -8.66 11.97 5.47
CA ASP A 4 -9.24 12.43 4.22
C ASP A 4 -9.02 11.33 3.16
N ARG A 5 -10.01 10.47 3.01
CA ARG A 5 -9.94 9.31 2.13
C ARG A 5 -9.76 9.69 0.67
N ASP A 6 -10.50 10.67 0.22
CA ASP A 6 -10.43 11.10 -1.18
C ASP A 6 -9.07 11.71 -1.51
N ALA A 7 -8.51 12.51 -0.62
CA ALA A 7 -7.18 13.08 -0.80
C ALA A 7 -6.10 11.99 -0.86
N LEU A 8 -6.21 10.99 0.01
CA LEU A 8 -5.24 9.89 0.04
C LEU A 8 -5.31 9.06 -1.25
N ILE A 9 -6.53 8.76 -1.70
CA ILE A 9 -6.74 8.03 -2.96
C ILE A 9 -6.21 8.84 -4.15
N ASP A 10 -6.38 10.15 -4.14
CA ASP A 10 -5.88 11.01 -5.20
C ASP A 10 -4.36 10.98 -5.30
N LEU A 11 -3.67 10.99 -4.17
CA LEU A 11 -2.21 10.89 -4.14
C LEU A 11 -1.73 9.52 -4.63
N ALA A 12 -2.44 8.46 -4.28
CA ALA A 12 -2.14 7.12 -4.78
C ALA A 12 -2.34 7.03 -6.30
N ARG A 13 -3.40 7.67 -6.81
CA ARG A 13 -3.66 7.72 -8.24
C ARG A 13 -2.54 8.43 -8.99
N LYS A 14 -2.05 9.53 -8.46
CA LYS A 14 -0.92 10.27 -9.05
C LYS A 14 0.36 9.44 -9.02
N ALA A 15 0.61 8.74 -7.93
CA ALA A 15 1.77 7.86 -7.83
C ALA A 15 1.72 6.75 -8.88
N ARG A 16 0.53 6.24 -9.17
CA ARG A 16 0.31 5.20 -10.17
C ARG A 16 0.82 5.60 -11.56
N GLU A 17 0.74 6.88 -11.90
CA GLU A 17 1.20 7.38 -13.20
C GLU A 17 2.70 7.16 -13.40
N LYS A 18 3.47 7.03 -12.32
CA LYS A 18 4.92 6.85 -12.37
C LYS A 18 5.33 5.39 -12.35
N ALA A 19 4.40 4.46 -12.32
CA ALA A 19 4.69 3.03 -12.24
C ALA A 19 5.54 2.57 -13.43
N TYR A 20 6.52 1.73 -13.11
CA TYR A 20 7.34 1.07 -14.12
C TYR A 20 6.82 -0.36 -14.30
N ALA A 21 5.94 -0.56 -15.27
CA ALA A 21 5.24 -1.83 -15.47
C ALA A 21 5.30 -2.28 -16.94
N PRO A 22 6.53 -2.44 -17.50
CA PRO A 22 6.67 -2.76 -18.92
C PRO A 22 6.26 -4.19 -19.26
N TYR A 23 6.17 -5.09 -18.28
CA TYR A 23 5.87 -6.50 -18.51
C TYR A 23 4.38 -6.80 -18.36
N SER A 24 3.74 -6.28 -17.32
CA SER A 24 2.34 -6.58 -17.04
C SER A 24 1.37 -5.52 -17.56
N ASP A 25 1.85 -4.28 -17.72
CA ASP A 25 1.03 -3.10 -17.96
C ASP A 25 -0.04 -2.90 -16.86
N TYR A 26 0.15 -3.53 -15.70
CA TYR A 26 -0.74 -3.40 -14.55
C TYR A 26 -0.12 -2.43 -13.57
N ARG A 27 -0.50 -1.16 -13.68
CA ARG A 27 0.07 -0.07 -12.88
C ARG A 27 -0.65 0.07 -11.55
N VAL A 28 0.13 0.20 -10.49
CA VAL A 28 -0.38 0.34 -9.13
C VAL A 28 0.26 1.56 -8.47
N GLY A 29 -0.53 2.35 -7.79
CA GLY A 29 -0.04 3.44 -6.96
C GLY A 29 -0.51 3.27 -5.53
N ALA A 30 0.30 3.72 -4.58
CA ALA A 30 -0.03 3.67 -3.17
C ALA A 30 0.30 4.98 -2.48
N ALA A 31 -0.49 5.32 -1.48
CA ALA A 31 -0.23 6.47 -0.60
C ALA A 31 -0.45 6.01 0.83
N LEU A 32 0.61 6.05 1.63
CA LEU A 32 0.66 5.57 3.00
C LEU A 32 0.68 6.75 3.96
N LEU A 33 -0.33 6.82 4.83
CA LEU A 33 -0.46 7.89 5.81
C LEU A 33 0.14 7.44 7.15
N GLY A 34 1.20 8.10 7.57
CA GLY A 34 1.82 7.86 8.87
C GLY A 34 1.05 8.55 10.00
N VAL A 35 1.30 8.11 11.23
CA VAL A 35 0.73 8.77 12.42
C VAL A 35 1.23 10.20 12.57
N SER A 36 2.37 10.53 11.97
CA SER A 36 2.92 11.88 11.94
C SER A 36 2.08 12.84 11.08
N GLY A 37 1.21 12.32 10.23
CA GLY A 37 0.49 13.09 9.23
C GLY A 37 1.19 13.14 7.88
N ARG A 38 2.44 12.66 7.79
CA ARG A 38 3.15 12.62 6.50
C ARG A 38 2.61 11.50 5.63
N ILE A 39 2.62 11.74 4.33
CA ILE A 39 2.16 10.75 3.36
C ILE A 39 3.35 10.30 2.52
N HIS A 40 3.52 8.99 2.43
CA HIS A 40 4.60 8.35 1.67
C HIS A 40 3.97 7.63 0.48
N THR A 41 4.35 8.03 -0.73
CA THR A 41 3.79 7.42 -1.94
C THR A 41 4.73 6.39 -2.54
N GLY A 42 4.17 5.47 -3.30
CA GLY A 42 4.94 4.46 -4.03
C GLY A 42 4.18 4.00 -5.26
N CYS A 43 4.91 3.38 -6.17
CA CYS A 43 4.35 2.74 -7.35
C CYS A 43 5.05 1.42 -7.56
N ASN A 44 4.45 0.53 -8.37
CA ASN A 44 5.12 -0.74 -8.66
C ASN A 44 6.28 -0.52 -9.62
N VAL A 45 7.36 -1.27 -9.38
CA VAL A 45 8.59 -1.23 -10.17
C VAL A 45 8.92 -2.66 -10.55
N GLU A 46 8.66 -2.99 -11.81
CA GLU A 46 8.88 -4.34 -12.32
C GLU A 46 10.33 -4.57 -12.71
N ASN A 47 10.71 -5.82 -12.78
CA ASN A 47 12.05 -6.23 -13.14
C ASN A 47 11.96 -7.42 -14.08
N ALA A 48 12.91 -7.51 -15.02
CA ALA A 48 13.01 -8.67 -15.91
C ALA A 48 13.21 -9.97 -15.12
N VAL A 49 13.84 -9.89 -13.95
CA VAL A 49 13.87 -10.97 -12.98
C VAL A 49 12.62 -10.80 -12.10
N TYR A 50 11.55 -11.45 -12.44
CA TYR A 50 10.21 -11.21 -11.89
C TYR A 50 10.15 -11.17 -10.36
N PRO A 51 10.82 -12.07 -9.62
CA PRO A 51 10.80 -12.01 -8.15
C PRO A 51 11.37 -10.71 -7.56
N GLU A 52 12.14 -9.95 -8.32
CA GLU A 52 12.71 -8.68 -7.89
C GLU A 52 11.73 -7.50 -8.05
N THR A 53 10.55 -7.74 -8.61
CA THR A 53 9.51 -6.72 -8.73
C THR A 53 9.09 -6.22 -7.36
N ILE A 54 8.95 -4.90 -7.22
CA ILE A 54 8.51 -4.28 -5.98
C ILE A 54 7.08 -3.76 -6.18
N CYS A 55 6.17 -4.19 -5.32
CA CYS A 55 4.79 -3.69 -5.34
C CYS A 55 4.73 -2.25 -4.81
N ALA A 56 3.72 -1.50 -5.25
CA ALA A 56 3.53 -0.11 -4.84
C ALA A 56 3.44 0.04 -3.31
N GLU A 57 2.71 -0.85 -2.66
CA GLU A 57 2.53 -0.83 -1.21
C GLU A 57 3.88 -1.01 -0.50
N ARG A 58 4.68 -1.96 -0.96
CA ARG A 58 5.99 -2.22 -0.35
C ARG A 58 6.97 -1.07 -0.62
N ALA A 59 6.89 -0.43 -1.79
CA ALA A 59 7.69 0.75 -2.09
C ALA A 59 7.37 1.90 -1.12
N ALA A 60 6.08 2.14 -0.87
CA ALA A 60 5.64 3.18 0.05
C ALA A 60 6.09 2.88 1.49
N VAL A 61 5.91 1.63 1.95
CA VAL A 61 6.31 1.21 3.30
C VAL A 61 7.82 1.32 3.46
N ALA A 62 8.61 0.83 2.50
CA ALA A 62 10.06 0.87 2.57
C ALA A 62 10.57 2.31 2.64
N LYS A 63 9.97 3.20 1.86
CA LYS A 63 10.31 4.63 1.90
C LYS A 63 10.02 5.22 3.28
N ALA A 64 8.83 4.97 3.82
CA ALA A 64 8.43 5.49 5.13
C ALA A 64 9.36 5.00 6.23
N VAL A 65 9.64 3.70 6.27
CA VAL A 65 10.53 3.10 7.26
C VAL A 65 11.95 3.66 7.13
N SER A 66 12.43 3.84 5.90
CA SER A 66 13.74 4.44 5.63
C SER A 66 13.83 5.87 6.16
N GLU A 67 12.70 6.57 6.21
CA GLU A 67 12.62 7.94 6.72
C GLU A 67 12.31 7.98 8.22
N GLY A 68 12.25 6.83 8.88
CA GLY A 68 12.09 6.74 10.33
C GLY A 68 10.66 6.56 10.82
N GLU A 69 9.70 6.36 9.94
CA GLU A 69 8.30 6.21 10.34
C GLU A 69 7.85 4.75 10.23
N ARG A 70 7.27 4.21 11.31
CA ARG A 70 6.88 2.79 11.40
C ARG A 70 5.43 2.59 11.82
N ASP A 71 4.72 3.64 12.18
CA ASP A 71 3.31 3.55 12.62
C ASP A 71 2.43 4.27 11.62
N PHE A 72 1.41 3.56 11.11
CA PHE A 72 0.61 4.05 10.01
C PHE A 72 -0.87 4.01 10.34
N GLN A 73 -1.60 5.00 9.83
CA GLN A 73 -3.04 5.13 10.03
C GLN A 73 -3.82 4.49 8.88
N ALA A 74 -3.34 4.64 7.66
CA ALA A 74 -4.07 4.19 6.48
C ALA A 74 -3.14 4.06 5.28
N ILE A 75 -3.56 3.25 4.33
CA ILE A 75 -2.95 3.20 3.00
C ILE A 75 -4.05 3.20 1.95
N ALA A 76 -3.87 3.97 0.89
CA ALA A 76 -4.72 3.89 -0.30
C ALA A 76 -3.93 3.19 -1.40
N VAL A 77 -4.58 2.27 -2.08
CA VAL A 77 -4.00 1.53 -3.21
C VAL A 77 -4.92 1.71 -4.40
N VAL A 78 -4.37 2.22 -5.50
CA VAL A 78 -5.14 2.46 -6.73
C VAL A 78 -4.58 1.60 -7.84
N THR A 79 -5.47 0.78 -8.41
CA THR A 79 -5.17 -0.05 -9.58
C THR A 79 -6.18 0.27 -10.68
N GLN A 80 -6.02 -0.33 -11.84
CA GLN A 80 -6.94 -0.12 -12.94
C GLN A 80 -8.36 -0.58 -12.59
N ASP A 81 -8.49 -1.70 -11.91
CA ASP A 81 -9.77 -2.38 -11.66
C ASP A 81 -10.12 -2.53 -10.18
N GLY A 82 -9.35 -1.96 -9.27
CA GLY A 82 -9.60 -2.07 -7.84
C GLY A 82 -9.10 -3.37 -7.24
N GLY A 83 -8.03 -3.94 -7.79
CA GLY A 83 -7.43 -5.15 -7.26
C GLY A 83 -6.91 -4.97 -5.84
N SER A 84 -7.09 -5.99 -5.01
CA SER A 84 -6.64 -6.02 -3.63
C SER A 84 -5.13 -6.21 -3.54
N PRO A 85 -4.47 -5.75 -2.47
CA PRO A 85 -3.04 -6.02 -2.26
C PRO A 85 -2.74 -7.51 -2.29
N CYS A 86 -1.62 -7.89 -2.89
CA CYS A 86 -1.21 -9.30 -2.95
C CYS A 86 -0.84 -9.82 -1.56
N GLY A 87 -0.68 -11.14 -1.44
CA GLY A 87 -0.38 -11.78 -0.15
C GLY A 87 0.89 -11.25 0.51
N ALA A 88 1.95 -11.05 -0.28
CA ALA A 88 3.21 -10.51 0.24
C ALA A 88 3.03 -9.09 0.79
N CYS A 89 2.26 -8.25 0.09
CA CYS A 89 1.98 -6.90 0.57
C CYS A 89 1.15 -6.91 1.85
N ARG A 90 0.17 -7.81 1.95
CA ARG A 90 -0.62 -7.96 3.17
C ARG A 90 0.25 -8.33 4.36
N GLN A 91 1.23 -9.19 4.16
CA GLN A 91 2.19 -9.56 5.20
C GLN A 91 3.02 -8.35 5.63
N VAL A 92 3.50 -7.56 4.67
CA VAL A 92 4.31 -6.37 4.97
C VAL A 92 3.49 -5.32 5.73
N LEU A 93 2.24 -5.07 5.33
CA LEU A 93 1.39 -4.12 6.03
C LEU A 93 1.13 -4.56 7.47
N ASN A 94 0.91 -5.84 7.68
CA ASN A 94 0.63 -6.38 9.01
C ASN A 94 1.84 -6.39 9.94
N GLU A 95 3.05 -6.25 9.39
CA GLU A 95 4.24 -6.13 10.23
C GLU A 95 4.21 -4.87 11.09
N PHE A 96 3.71 -3.77 10.53
CA PHE A 96 3.83 -2.46 11.16
C PHE A 96 2.55 -1.99 11.86
N SER A 97 1.40 -2.10 11.20
CA SER A 97 0.15 -1.54 11.73
C SER A 97 -1.04 -2.39 11.30
N PRO A 98 -1.31 -3.49 12.02
CA PRO A 98 -2.44 -4.38 11.65
C PRO A 98 -3.79 -3.67 11.61
N ASP A 99 -3.96 -2.62 12.39
CA ASP A 99 -5.23 -1.88 12.49
C ASP A 99 -5.37 -0.78 11.45
N MET A 100 -4.34 -0.59 10.60
CA MET A 100 -4.44 0.48 9.60
C MET A 100 -5.59 0.24 8.64
N ILE A 101 -6.23 1.32 8.23
CA ILE A 101 -7.27 1.30 7.21
C ILE A 101 -6.62 1.07 5.85
N VAL A 102 -7.22 0.19 5.04
CA VAL A 102 -6.78 -0.06 3.66
C VAL A 102 -7.91 0.36 2.73
N LEU A 103 -7.63 1.33 1.87
CA LEU A 103 -8.57 1.82 0.87
C LEU A 103 -8.17 1.22 -0.47
N ILE A 104 -9.04 0.40 -1.03
CA ILE A 104 -8.80 -0.31 -2.29
C ILE A 104 -9.64 0.35 -3.38
N ALA A 105 -8.98 1.09 -4.27
CA ALA A 105 -9.65 1.93 -5.25
C ALA A 105 -9.29 1.54 -6.68
N ASP A 106 -10.23 1.81 -7.60
CA ASP A 106 -9.95 1.74 -9.02
C ASP A 106 -9.53 3.11 -9.56
N ARG A 107 -9.20 3.16 -10.84
CA ARG A 107 -8.72 4.39 -11.48
C ARG A 107 -9.75 5.53 -11.49
N THR A 108 -11.04 5.22 -11.31
CA THR A 108 -12.10 6.24 -11.25
C THR A 108 -12.28 6.84 -9.86
N GLY A 109 -11.63 6.25 -8.86
CA GLY A 109 -11.76 6.67 -7.47
C GLY A 109 -12.82 5.94 -6.69
N LYS A 110 -13.54 5.01 -7.32
CA LYS A 110 -14.47 4.14 -6.59
C LYS A 110 -13.66 3.20 -5.70
N PHE A 111 -14.01 3.10 -4.42
CA PHE A 111 -13.19 2.37 -3.46
C PHE A 111 -14.04 1.60 -2.45
N ARG A 112 -13.39 0.63 -1.81
CA ARG A 112 -13.90 -0.06 -0.63
C ARG A 112 -12.87 0.02 0.47
N GLU A 113 -13.32 -0.08 1.71
CA GLU A 113 -12.48 0.09 2.89
C GLU A 113 -12.42 -1.20 3.68
N THR A 114 -11.22 -1.56 4.13
CA THR A 114 -10.98 -2.69 5.01
C THR A 114 -9.82 -2.34 5.95
N THR A 115 -9.24 -3.32 6.62
CA THR A 115 -8.03 -3.14 7.44
C THR A 115 -6.97 -4.14 7.04
N ALA A 116 -5.72 -3.86 7.42
CA ALA A 116 -4.62 -4.78 7.12
C ALA A 116 -4.86 -6.16 7.76
N SER A 117 -5.31 -6.20 9.00
CA SER A 117 -5.57 -7.47 9.69
C SER A 117 -6.74 -8.25 9.08
N ALA A 118 -7.78 -7.56 8.62
CA ALA A 118 -8.91 -8.22 7.95
C ALA A 118 -8.48 -8.89 6.65
N LEU A 119 -7.45 -8.35 5.99
CA LEU A 119 -6.92 -8.92 4.73
C LEU A 119 -5.96 -10.09 4.96
N LEU A 120 -5.56 -10.35 6.19
CA LEU A 120 -4.63 -11.44 6.52
C LEU A 120 -5.01 -12.07 7.86
N PRO A 121 -6.17 -12.75 7.91
CA PRO A 121 -6.64 -13.34 9.16
C PRO A 121 -5.70 -14.45 9.63
N ASP A 122 -5.57 -14.59 10.97
CA ASP A 122 -4.76 -15.64 11.59
C ASP A 122 -3.32 -15.66 11.05
N HIS A 123 -2.73 -14.50 10.88
CA HIS A 123 -1.43 -14.39 10.22
C HIS A 123 -0.26 -14.63 11.18
N PHE A 124 0.83 -15.12 10.62
CA PHE A 124 2.13 -15.12 11.29
C PHE A 124 2.64 -13.69 11.39
N GLY A 125 3.15 -13.27 12.54
CA GLY A 125 3.60 -11.90 12.72
C GLY A 125 4.65 -11.75 13.80
N PRO A 126 5.03 -10.51 14.13
CA PRO A 126 6.08 -10.23 15.14
C PRO A 126 5.80 -10.88 16.48
N HIS A 127 4.53 -11.01 16.85
CA HIS A 127 4.13 -11.64 18.10
C HIS A 127 4.57 -13.11 18.20
N ASN A 128 4.85 -13.78 17.08
CA ASN A 128 5.30 -15.16 17.07
C ASN A 128 6.80 -15.29 17.33
N LEU A 129 7.56 -14.20 17.16
CA LEU A 129 9.02 -14.20 17.27
C LEU A 129 9.53 -13.45 18.50
N ARG A 130 8.64 -12.86 19.28
CA ARG A 130 9.00 -12.11 20.50
C ARG A 130 8.51 -12.78 21.75
#